data_6cad80ee1fcca9c1aba79c566257f0ab
#
_entry.id   6cad80ee1fcca9c1aba79c566257f0ab
#
_cell.length_a   1.000
_cell.length_b   1.000
_cell.length_c   1.000
_cell.angle_alpha   90.00
_cell.angle_beta   90.00
_cell.angle_gamma   90.00
#
_symmetry.space_group_name_H-M   'P 1'
#
loop_
_entity.id
_entity.type
_entity.pdbx_description
1 polymer ?
#
loop_
_entity_poly.entity_id
_entity_poly.type
_entity_poly.pdbx_seq_one_letter_code
_entity_poly.pdbx_strand_id
1 'polypeptide(L)'
;INNVGIMTRALWDYAEKQHKNPLESTQLAAMTGVTIELLKKKGRKMAMQKVQALQVSCLSVGNATGRILIGFTSDVLVHMTRKSSHRTFLLLPIVLLAIVSQGLAAWPNVITTVHRLLFVSGITGLMYGFLFGLGPVLVFEWFGMSSFSQNWGWMSFAPVIVGNVYNIMFGRCVPRVTD
;
A
#
# COMPACT_ATOMS: atom_id res chain seq x y z
N ILE A 1 -9.74 -15.11 17.86
CA ILE A 1 -8.64 -15.67 18.69
C ILE A 1 -9.17 -16.84 19.54
N ASN A 2 -10.39 -16.77 20.09
CA ASN A 2 -10.94 -17.83 20.94
C ASN A 2 -11.25 -19.15 20.23
N ASN A 3 -11.69 -19.13 18.98
CA ASN A 3 -12.10 -20.37 18.27
C ASN A 3 -10.93 -21.30 17.92
N VAL A 4 -9.73 -20.81 17.75
CA VAL A 4 -8.55 -21.63 17.48
C VAL A 4 -8.10 -22.39 18.72
N GLY A 5 -8.21 -21.77 19.89
CA GLY A 5 -7.89 -22.41 21.17
C GLY A 5 -8.87 -23.51 21.56
N ILE A 6 -10.16 -23.35 21.23
CA ILE A 6 -11.20 -24.34 21.50
C ILE A 6 -11.05 -25.55 20.55
N MET A 7 -10.77 -25.31 19.26
CA MET A 7 -10.52 -26.38 18.29
C MET A 7 -9.25 -27.18 18.59
N THR A 8 -8.18 -26.52 19.03
CA THR A 8 -6.95 -27.23 19.43
C THR A 8 -7.17 -28.08 20.68
N ARG A 9 -7.90 -27.61 21.67
CA ARG A 9 -8.24 -28.41 22.85
C ARG A 9 -9.15 -29.60 22.50
N ALA A 10 -10.17 -29.39 21.69
CA ALA A 10 -11.05 -30.47 21.25
C ALA A 10 -10.31 -31.55 20.45
N LEU A 11 -9.34 -31.18 19.62
CA LEU A 11 -8.49 -32.12 18.88
C LEU A 11 -7.53 -32.87 19.80
N TRP A 12 -6.99 -32.22 20.86
CA TRP A 12 -6.17 -32.88 21.86
C TRP A 12 -6.97 -33.87 22.69
N ASP A 13 -8.16 -33.49 23.17
CA ASP A 13 -9.03 -34.38 23.95
C ASP A 13 -9.52 -35.58 23.13
N TYR A 14 -9.69 -35.40 21.82
CA TYR A 14 -10.04 -36.48 20.89
C TYR A 14 -8.87 -37.42 20.64
N ALA A 15 -7.66 -36.91 20.47
CA ALA A 15 -6.45 -37.70 20.30
C ALA A 15 -6.10 -38.53 21.56
N GLU A 16 -6.32 -37.97 22.75
CA GLU A 16 -6.08 -38.67 24.02
C GLU A 16 -7.10 -39.81 24.29
N LYS A 17 -8.32 -39.67 23.80
CA LYS A 17 -9.36 -40.73 23.90
C LYS A 17 -9.14 -41.90 22.93
N GLN A 18 -8.41 -41.72 21.84
CA GLN A 18 -8.22 -42.76 20.80
C GLN A 18 -6.92 -43.55 20.88
N HIS A 19 -6.13 -43.42 21.95
CA HIS A 19 -4.85 -44.14 22.10
C HIS A 19 -4.96 -45.68 22.20
N LYS A 20 -6.08 -46.27 21.78
CA LYS A 20 -6.35 -47.73 21.85
C LYS A 20 -6.11 -48.52 20.56
N ASN A 21 -5.91 -47.87 19.37
CA ASN A 21 -5.66 -48.59 18.14
C ASN A 21 -4.47 -47.99 17.33
N PRO A 22 -3.38 -48.70 17.14
CA PRO A 22 -2.15 -48.18 16.52
C PRO A 22 -2.29 -47.86 15.01
N LEU A 23 -3.24 -48.43 14.30
CA LEU A 23 -3.47 -48.17 12.87
C LEU A 23 -4.26 -46.85 12.63
N GLU A 24 -5.19 -46.52 13.51
CA GLU A 24 -5.92 -45.23 13.45
C GLU A 24 -5.07 -44.04 13.90
N SER A 25 -4.12 -44.26 14.81
CA SER A 25 -3.24 -43.19 15.32
C SER A 25 -2.33 -42.62 14.23
N THR A 26 -1.89 -43.41 13.25
CA THR A 26 -1.00 -42.95 12.17
C THR A 26 -1.79 -42.12 11.15
N GLN A 27 -3.02 -42.48 10.81
CA GLN A 27 -3.87 -41.70 9.92
C GLN A 27 -4.34 -40.40 10.59
N LEU A 28 -4.66 -40.45 11.88
CA LEU A 28 -5.04 -39.29 12.66
C LEU A 28 -3.88 -38.30 12.82
N ALA A 29 -2.66 -38.79 13.04
CA ALA A 29 -1.46 -37.95 13.11
C ALA A 29 -1.18 -37.23 11.77
N ALA A 30 -1.36 -37.91 10.64
CA ALA A 30 -1.23 -37.32 9.32
C ALA A 30 -2.33 -36.25 9.09
N MET A 31 -3.57 -36.51 9.42
CA MET A 31 -4.66 -35.53 9.32
C MET A 31 -4.45 -34.34 10.25
N THR A 32 -3.99 -34.57 11.48
CA THR A 32 -3.66 -33.51 12.44
C THR A 32 -2.51 -32.65 11.96
N GLY A 33 -1.46 -33.25 11.38
CA GLY A 33 -0.33 -32.53 10.76
C GLY A 33 -0.79 -31.61 9.62
N VAL A 34 -1.62 -32.13 8.71
CA VAL A 34 -2.19 -31.35 7.59
C VAL A 34 -3.08 -30.19 8.12
N THR A 35 -3.88 -30.46 9.16
CA THR A 35 -4.74 -29.43 9.76
C THR A 35 -3.93 -28.34 10.43
N ILE A 36 -2.86 -28.67 11.14
CA ILE A 36 -1.95 -27.70 11.78
C ILE A 36 -1.25 -26.86 10.70
N GLU A 37 -0.83 -27.46 9.61
CA GLU A 37 -0.17 -26.74 8.52
C GLU A 37 -1.12 -25.79 7.80
N LEU A 38 -2.37 -26.21 7.56
CA LEU A 38 -3.43 -25.37 7.01
C LEU A 38 -3.75 -24.17 7.94
N LEU A 39 -3.84 -24.40 9.26
CA LEU A 39 -4.08 -23.35 10.24
C LEU A 39 -2.90 -22.36 10.29
N LYS A 40 -1.66 -22.84 10.22
CA LYS A 40 -0.46 -22.02 10.16
C LYS A 40 -0.40 -21.20 8.85
N LYS A 41 -0.77 -21.80 7.72
CA LYS A 41 -0.90 -21.12 6.41
C LYS A 41 -1.99 -20.04 6.44
N LYS A 42 -3.15 -20.34 7.04
CA LYS A 42 -4.25 -19.39 7.22
C LYS A 42 -3.86 -18.22 8.15
N GLY A 43 -3.19 -18.52 9.26
CA GLY A 43 -2.68 -17.50 10.18
C GLY A 43 -1.67 -16.55 9.52
N ARG A 44 -0.73 -17.08 8.73
CA ARG A 44 0.22 -16.25 7.94
C ARG A 44 -0.50 -15.37 6.93
N LYS A 45 -1.48 -15.91 6.20
CA LYS A 45 -2.28 -15.11 5.24
C LYS A 45 -3.01 -13.96 5.94
N MET A 46 -3.65 -14.21 7.07
CA MET A 46 -4.34 -13.17 7.85
C MET A 46 -3.37 -12.09 8.39
N ALA A 47 -2.17 -12.49 8.82
CA ALA A 47 -1.15 -11.55 9.26
C ALA A 47 -0.66 -10.66 8.10
N MET A 48 -0.42 -11.23 6.93
CA MET A 48 -0.04 -10.48 5.72
C MET A 48 -1.15 -9.51 5.29
N GLN A 49 -2.41 -9.94 5.30
CA GLN A 49 -3.55 -9.08 4.96
C GLN A 49 -3.69 -7.90 5.92
N LYS A 50 -3.47 -8.09 7.22
CA LYS A 50 -3.48 -7.00 8.20
C LYS A 50 -2.38 -5.98 7.94
N VAL A 51 -1.16 -6.44 7.65
CA VAL A 51 -0.03 -5.55 7.31
C VAL A 51 -0.31 -4.78 6.03
N GLN A 52 -0.84 -5.45 5.01
CA GLN A 52 -1.21 -4.82 3.75
C GLN A 52 -2.33 -3.77 3.94
N ALA A 53 -3.37 -4.08 4.69
CA ALA A 53 -4.44 -3.14 5.01
C ALA A 53 -3.90 -1.91 5.76
N LEU A 54 -2.99 -2.09 6.71
CA LEU A 54 -2.36 -1.01 7.44
C LEU A 54 -1.54 -0.09 6.52
N GLN A 55 -0.82 -0.65 5.54
CA GLN A 55 -0.06 0.13 4.56
C GLN A 55 -0.96 0.95 3.65
N VAL A 56 -2.05 0.34 3.14
CA VAL A 56 -3.04 1.04 2.31
C VAL A 56 -3.70 2.16 3.10
N SER A 57 -4.03 1.93 4.37
CA SER A 57 -4.59 2.96 5.25
C SER A 57 -3.61 4.12 5.47
N CYS A 58 -2.33 3.82 5.73
CA CYS A 58 -1.29 4.82 5.91
C CYS A 58 -1.10 5.67 4.65
N LEU A 59 -1.05 5.04 3.48
CA LEU A 59 -0.97 5.71 2.19
C LEU A 59 -2.21 6.60 1.93
N SER A 60 -3.40 6.13 2.27
CA SER A 60 -4.65 6.87 2.08
C SER A 60 -4.73 8.11 2.99
N VAL A 61 -4.34 7.96 4.26
CA VAL A 61 -4.25 9.09 5.20
C VAL A 61 -3.22 10.11 4.73
N GLY A 62 -2.03 9.65 4.30
CA GLY A 62 -1.01 10.52 3.71
C GLY A 62 -1.51 11.29 2.49
N ASN A 63 -2.23 10.61 1.59
CA ASN A 63 -2.82 11.24 0.40
C ASN A 63 -3.87 12.30 0.77
N ALA A 64 -4.78 12.01 1.68
CA ALA A 64 -5.79 12.99 2.13
C ALA A 64 -5.14 14.21 2.78
N THR A 65 -4.19 13.98 3.69
CA THR A 65 -3.42 15.05 4.36
C THR A 65 -2.64 15.89 3.35
N GLY A 66 -2.00 15.24 2.37
CA GLY A 66 -1.24 15.92 1.31
C GLY A 66 -2.10 16.89 0.51
N ARG A 67 -3.31 16.49 0.12
CA ARG A 67 -4.24 17.38 -0.61
C ARG A 67 -4.60 18.64 0.18
N ILE A 68 -4.85 18.49 1.47
CA ILE A 68 -5.18 19.61 2.34
C ILE A 68 -3.96 20.55 2.49
N LEU A 69 -2.79 19.99 2.76
CA LEU A 69 -1.57 20.75 2.97
C LEU A 69 -1.15 21.53 1.71
N ILE A 70 -1.20 20.90 0.54
CA ILE A 70 -0.78 21.55 -0.70
C ILE A 70 -1.76 22.65 -1.11
N GLY A 71 -3.07 22.44 -0.90
CA GLY A 71 -4.08 23.46 -1.13
C GLY A 71 -3.79 24.70 -0.28
N PHE A 72 -3.64 24.52 1.02
CA PHE A 72 -3.31 25.60 1.94
C PHE A 72 -2.00 26.30 1.57
N THR A 73 -0.93 25.55 1.34
CA THR A 73 0.39 26.10 0.96
C THR A 73 0.31 26.87 -0.36
N SER A 74 -0.42 26.36 -1.33
CA SER A 74 -0.64 27.00 -2.62
C SER A 74 -1.35 28.36 -2.48
N ASP A 75 -2.39 28.41 -1.65
CA ASP A 75 -3.14 29.65 -1.43
C ASP A 75 -2.34 30.69 -0.65
N VAL A 76 -1.60 30.26 0.38
CA VAL A 76 -0.68 31.16 1.10
C VAL A 76 0.38 31.73 0.16
N LEU A 77 0.97 30.89 -0.71
CA LEU A 77 2.00 31.33 -1.67
C LEU A 77 1.44 32.41 -2.61
N VAL A 78 0.27 32.22 -3.17
CA VAL A 78 -0.37 33.18 -4.07
C VAL A 78 -0.74 34.47 -3.31
N HIS A 79 -1.20 34.35 -2.07
CA HIS A 79 -1.53 35.50 -1.25
C HIS A 79 -0.29 36.38 -0.96
N MET A 80 0.86 35.73 -0.68
CA MET A 80 2.11 36.44 -0.41
C MET A 80 2.74 37.05 -1.67
N THR A 81 2.72 36.31 -2.78
CA THR A 81 3.43 36.73 -4.01
C THR A 81 2.56 37.55 -4.96
N ARG A 82 1.25 37.59 -4.74
CA ARG A 82 0.26 38.24 -5.61
C ARG A 82 0.30 37.78 -7.08
N LYS A 83 0.95 36.63 -7.34
CA LYS A 83 1.06 36.05 -8.70
C LYS A 83 0.70 34.56 -8.67
N SER A 84 -0.29 34.20 -9.45
CA SER A 84 -0.78 32.82 -9.60
C SER A 84 0.28 31.89 -10.19
N SER A 85 1.07 32.37 -11.16
CA SER A 85 2.15 31.60 -11.80
C SER A 85 3.18 30.99 -10.83
N HIS A 86 3.30 31.51 -9.61
CA HIS A 86 4.23 30.99 -8.61
C HIS A 86 3.81 29.60 -8.06
N ARG A 87 2.56 29.18 -8.25
CA ARG A 87 2.10 27.83 -7.91
C ARG A 87 2.92 26.74 -8.62
N THR A 88 3.39 27.03 -9.83
CA THR A 88 4.25 26.10 -10.60
C THR A 88 5.53 25.73 -9.85
N PHE A 89 6.10 26.65 -9.06
CA PHE A 89 7.29 26.36 -8.26
C PHE A 89 7.05 25.30 -7.17
N LEU A 90 5.79 25.08 -6.75
CA LEU A 90 5.46 24.00 -5.82
C LEU A 90 5.67 22.60 -6.41
N LEU A 91 5.82 22.47 -7.73
CA LEU A 91 6.18 21.19 -8.35
C LEU A 91 7.59 20.74 -7.94
N LEU A 92 8.54 21.68 -7.72
CA LEU A 92 9.92 21.34 -7.35
C LEU A 92 9.99 20.55 -6.03
N PRO A 93 9.41 21.01 -4.90
CA PRO A 93 9.41 20.24 -3.67
C PRO A 93 8.62 18.92 -3.79
N ILE A 94 7.58 18.84 -4.63
CA ILE A 94 6.85 17.60 -4.88
C ILE A 94 7.76 16.58 -5.58
N VAL A 95 8.49 16.99 -6.62
CA VAL A 95 9.44 16.15 -7.35
C VAL A 95 10.56 15.69 -6.43
N LEU A 96 11.13 16.58 -5.61
CA LEU A 96 12.15 16.22 -4.62
C LEU A 96 11.61 15.20 -3.61
N LEU A 97 10.40 15.39 -3.12
CA LEU A 97 9.76 14.44 -2.20
C LEU A 97 9.53 13.08 -2.89
N ALA A 98 9.17 13.07 -4.18
CA ALA A 98 9.05 11.86 -4.97
C ALA A 98 10.39 11.11 -5.09
N ILE A 99 11.48 11.81 -5.41
CA ILE A 99 12.83 11.24 -5.52
C ILE A 99 13.26 10.63 -4.17
N VAL A 100 13.05 11.37 -3.08
CA VAL A 100 13.39 10.89 -1.72
C VAL A 100 12.57 9.65 -1.37
N SER A 101 11.26 9.66 -1.61
CA SER A 101 10.38 8.54 -1.32
C SER A 101 10.79 7.28 -2.09
N GLN A 102 11.05 7.40 -3.39
CA GLN A 102 11.47 6.27 -4.22
C GLN A 102 12.90 5.82 -3.91
N GLY A 103 13.81 6.77 -3.60
CA GLY A 103 15.17 6.46 -3.16
C GLY A 103 15.19 5.67 -1.86
N LEU A 104 14.37 6.06 -0.88
CA LEU A 104 14.21 5.30 0.37
C LEU A 104 13.61 3.91 0.13
N ALA A 105 12.67 3.80 -0.82
CA ALA A 105 12.07 2.51 -1.18
C ALA A 105 13.07 1.59 -1.90
N ALA A 106 13.98 2.14 -2.70
CA ALA A 106 14.98 1.37 -3.46
C ALA A 106 16.18 0.94 -2.60
N TRP A 107 16.40 1.55 -1.43
CA TRP A 107 17.57 1.25 -0.60
C TRP A 107 17.42 -0.08 0.14
N PRO A 108 18.30 -1.08 -0.08
CA PRO A 108 18.09 -2.45 0.42
C PRO A 108 17.96 -2.58 1.94
N ASN A 109 18.61 -1.68 2.70
CA ASN A 109 18.66 -1.73 4.15
C ASN A 109 17.56 -0.88 4.84
N VAL A 110 16.78 -0.13 4.09
CA VAL A 110 15.71 0.72 4.67
C VAL A 110 14.44 -0.10 4.93
N ILE A 111 14.10 -1.03 4.04
CA ILE A 111 12.87 -1.84 4.18
C ILE A 111 13.18 -3.17 4.88
N THR A 112 13.67 -3.13 6.10
CA THR A 112 13.91 -4.34 6.92
C THR A 112 12.78 -4.63 7.91
N THR A 113 11.94 -3.64 8.19
CA THR A 113 10.89 -3.74 9.21
C THR A 113 9.57 -3.14 8.69
N VAL A 114 8.44 -3.70 9.14
CA VAL A 114 7.09 -3.22 8.79
C VAL A 114 6.90 -1.73 9.07
N HIS A 115 7.45 -1.23 10.19
CA HIS A 115 7.36 0.19 10.54
C HIS A 115 8.07 1.11 9.55
N ARG A 116 9.22 0.70 9.04
CA ARG A 116 9.96 1.47 8.02
C ARG A 116 9.21 1.50 6.69
N LEU A 117 8.59 0.38 6.33
CA LEU A 117 7.74 0.31 5.16
C LEU A 117 6.50 1.21 5.29
N LEU A 118 5.88 1.29 6.48
CA LEU A 118 4.77 2.21 6.76
C LEU A 118 5.19 3.67 6.61
N PHE A 119 6.39 4.03 7.07
CA PHE A 119 6.93 5.38 6.92
C PHE A 119 7.11 5.76 5.44
N VAL A 120 7.71 4.87 4.64
CA VAL A 120 7.85 5.09 3.19
C VAL A 120 6.48 5.20 2.51
N SER A 121 5.53 4.34 2.88
CA SER A 121 4.16 4.40 2.36
C SER A 121 3.46 5.72 2.71
N GLY A 122 3.67 6.24 3.92
CA GLY A 122 3.15 7.54 4.36
C GLY A 122 3.70 8.71 3.53
N ILE A 123 5.01 8.74 3.31
CA ILE A 123 5.66 9.78 2.48
C ILE A 123 5.18 9.68 1.03
N THR A 124 5.08 8.46 0.49
CA THR A 124 4.56 8.23 -0.86
C THR A 124 3.11 8.71 -0.97
N GLY A 125 2.27 8.41 0.03
CA GLY A 125 0.90 8.91 0.10
C GLY A 125 0.84 10.44 0.12
N LEU A 126 1.68 11.09 0.92
CA LEU A 126 1.76 12.55 1.01
C LEU A 126 2.14 13.17 -0.34
N MET A 127 3.17 12.63 -1.00
CA MET A 127 3.60 13.07 -2.34
C MET A 127 2.46 12.92 -3.36
N TYR A 128 1.77 11.80 -3.36
CA TYR A 128 0.58 11.58 -4.19
C TYR A 128 -0.50 12.63 -3.91
N GLY A 129 -0.75 12.92 -2.64
CA GLY A 129 -1.69 13.96 -2.21
C GLY A 129 -1.33 15.35 -2.76
N PHE A 130 -0.06 15.71 -2.67
CA PHE A 130 0.45 16.97 -3.22
C PHE A 130 0.27 17.05 -4.73
N LEU A 131 0.64 16.00 -5.46
CA LEU A 131 0.53 15.96 -6.92
C LEU A 131 -0.94 16.09 -7.39
N PHE A 132 -1.83 15.29 -6.83
CA PHE A 132 -3.25 15.29 -7.20
C PHE A 132 -4.06 16.45 -6.58
N GLY A 133 -3.53 17.12 -5.57
CA GLY A 133 -4.10 18.35 -5.06
C GLY A 133 -3.73 19.58 -5.91
N LEU A 134 -2.48 19.67 -6.34
CA LEU A 134 -1.98 20.80 -7.13
C LEU A 134 -2.29 20.66 -8.63
N GLY A 135 -2.29 19.45 -9.17
CA GLY A 135 -2.44 19.17 -10.60
C GLY A 135 -3.68 19.82 -11.24
N PRO A 136 -4.90 19.63 -10.72
CA PRO A 136 -6.09 20.25 -11.28
C PRO A 136 -6.01 21.78 -11.30
N VAL A 137 -5.44 22.38 -10.27
CA VAL A 137 -5.32 23.85 -10.15
C VAL A 137 -4.36 24.38 -11.22
N LEU A 138 -3.22 23.72 -11.46
CA LEU A 138 -2.29 24.11 -12.51
C LEU A 138 -2.88 23.95 -13.92
N VAL A 139 -3.59 22.85 -14.17
CA VAL A 139 -4.26 22.64 -15.46
C VAL A 139 -5.31 23.73 -15.71
N PHE A 140 -6.05 24.11 -14.67
CA PHE A 140 -7.00 25.20 -14.76
C PHE A 140 -6.31 26.54 -15.05
N GLU A 141 -5.20 26.85 -14.41
CA GLU A 141 -4.46 28.10 -14.61
C GLU A 141 -3.82 28.19 -16.01
N TRP A 142 -3.33 27.07 -16.55
CA TRP A 142 -2.63 27.05 -17.84
C TRP A 142 -3.57 27.00 -19.04
N PHE A 143 -4.68 26.29 -18.94
CA PHE A 143 -5.56 26.02 -20.07
C PHE A 143 -6.95 26.70 -19.97
N GLY A 144 -7.25 27.27 -18.81
CA GLY A 144 -8.56 27.87 -18.55
C GLY A 144 -9.70 26.86 -18.40
N MET A 145 -10.87 27.38 -18.10
CA MET A 145 -12.06 26.57 -17.81
C MET A 145 -12.56 25.81 -19.03
N SER A 146 -12.49 26.41 -20.22
CA SER A 146 -13.03 25.84 -21.46
C SER A 146 -12.34 24.54 -21.89
N SER A 147 -11.05 24.42 -21.62
CA SER A 147 -10.22 23.26 -22.02
C SER A 147 -9.82 22.38 -20.83
N PHE A 148 -10.28 22.71 -19.63
CA PHE A 148 -9.90 22.01 -18.40
C PHE A 148 -10.20 20.51 -18.46
N SER A 149 -11.43 20.12 -18.77
CA SER A 149 -11.85 18.71 -18.78
C SER A 149 -11.03 17.85 -19.74
N GLN A 150 -10.74 18.39 -20.93
CA GLN A 150 -9.96 17.71 -21.95
C GLN A 150 -8.53 17.47 -21.50
N ASN A 151 -7.88 18.52 -21.02
CA ASN A 151 -6.47 18.46 -20.59
C ASN A 151 -6.30 17.63 -19.32
N TRP A 152 -7.23 17.76 -18.36
CA TRP A 152 -7.22 16.93 -17.16
C TRP A 152 -7.46 15.45 -17.47
N GLY A 153 -8.35 15.15 -18.43
CA GLY A 153 -8.57 13.80 -18.92
C GLY A 153 -7.28 13.17 -19.49
N TRP A 154 -6.60 13.87 -20.39
CA TRP A 154 -5.32 13.41 -20.96
C TRP A 154 -4.24 13.22 -19.90
N MET A 155 -4.13 14.15 -18.96
CA MET A 155 -3.15 14.05 -17.88
C MET A 155 -3.42 12.87 -16.95
N SER A 156 -4.68 12.49 -16.77
CA SER A 156 -5.09 11.33 -15.96
C SER A 156 -4.83 10.00 -16.66
N PHE A 157 -4.69 9.96 -17.98
CA PHE A 157 -4.34 8.75 -18.71
C PHE A 157 -2.88 8.33 -18.51
N ALA A 158 -1.96 9.27 -18.31
CA ALA A 158 -0.54 8.97 -18.15
C ALA A 158 -0.27 7.99 -16.98
N PRO A 159 -0.76 8.21 -15.74
CA PRO A 159 -0.55 7.25 -14.66
C PRO A 159 -1.23 5.90 -14.90
N VAL A 160 -2.34 5.85 -15.64
CA VAL A 160 -2.99 4.58 -15.98
C VAL A 160 -2.10 3.75 -16.91
N ILE A 161 -1.57 4.33 -17.98
CA ILE A 161 -0.70 3.64 -18.93
C ILE A 161 0.59 3.18 -18.23
N VAL A 162 1.26 4.10 -17.55
CA VAL A 162 2.53 3.83 -16.87
C VAL A 162 2.34 2.80 -15.76
N GLY A 163 1.26 2.91 -14.98
CA GLY A 163 0.94 1.95 -13.91
C GLY A 163 0.73 0.53 -14.45
N ASN A 164 0.03 0.37 -15.57
CA ASN A 164 -0.16 -0.94 -16.20
C ASN A 164 1.16 -1.52 -16.73
N VAL A 165 1.99 -0.71 -17.38
CA VAL A 165 3.32 -1.14 -17.86
C VAL A 165 4.19 -1.63 -16.68
N TYR A 166 4.28 -0.85 -15.59
CA TYR A 166 5.03 -1.25 -14.40
C TYR A 166 4.47 -2.51 -13.74
N ASN A 167 3.16 -2.65 -13.71
CA ASN A 167 2.52 -3.84 -13.13
C ASN A 167 2.86 -5.11 -13.93
N ILE A 168 2.87 -5.03 -15.26
CA ILE A 168 3.28 -6.13 -16.13
C ILE A 168 4.77 -6.45 -15.97
N MET A 169 5.62 -5.43 -15.93
CA MET A 169 7.06 -5.59 -15.71
C MET A 169 7.34 -6.25 -14.36
N PHE A 170 6.72 -5.76 -13.31
CA PHE A 170 6.86 -6.31 -11.96
C PHE A 170 6.39 -7.77 -11.89
N GLY A 171 5.24 -8.09 -12.51
CA GLY A 171 4.73 -9.46 -12.58
C GLY A 171 5.63 -10.43 -13.36
N ARG A 172 6.49 -9.93 -14.26
CA ARG A 172 7.48 -10.74 -14.99
C ARG A 172 8.80 -10.88 -14.24
N CYS A 173 9.21 -9.84 -13.51
CA CYS A 173 10.47 -9.82 -12.78
C CYS A 173 10.39 -10.56 -11.43
N VAL A 174 9.22 -10.62 -10.80
CA VAL A 174 9.03 -11.41 -9.57
C VAL A 174 8.79 -12.85 -9.99
N PRO A 175 9.74 -13.79 -9.72
CA PRO A 175 9.49 -15.19 -9.99
C PRO A 175 8.25 -15.59 -9.21
N ARG A 176 7.31 -16.25 -9.87
CA ARG A 176 6.16 -16.85 -9.19
C ARG A 176 6.73 -17.79 -8.16
N VAL A 177 6.61 -17.41 -6.90
CA VAL A 177 6.79 -18.34 -5.79
C VAL A 177 5.61 -19.31 -5.88
N THR A 178 5.76 -20.25 -6.80
CA THR A 178 4.88 -21.40 -6.88
C THR A 178 5.31 -22.32 -5.76
N ASP A 179 4.45 -22.38 -4.74
CA ASP A 179 4.21 -23.39 -3.71
C ASP A 179 5.17 -23.50 -2.54
#